data_1e339e409bbeb12276e8253d8e38c219
#
_entry.id   1e339e409bbeb12276e8253d8e38c219
#
_cell.length_a   1.000
_cell.length_b   1.000
_cell.length_c   1.000
_cell.angle_alpha   90.00
_cell.angle_beta   90.00
_cell.angle_gamma   90.00
#
_symmetry.space_group_name_H-M   'P 1'
#
loop_
_entity.id
_entity.type
_entity.pdbx_description
1 polymer ?
#
loop_
_entity_poly.entity_id
_entity_poly.type
_entity_poly.pdbx_seq_one_letter_code
_entity_poly.pdbx_strand_id
1 'polypeptide(L)'
;TNYGWHVALWLISTLCVLTLPLIVSVIPQDSVSFDTLRTQSLNVDTLLFASSNALAQFSPMLVIPILVPLVTQQLGASQDLLPWLFFVGGVTGYLSTKMAGILTSRVSALILATGSTLVFILSLLIPMLGYQYAALFMTLFLGASYSRLVSSSAVSIQFPDDSQRAGFSSLQTSIMYLITTVAFFLSAFLLPDHGMAPQNVNMLLAVCAISASGFPIMVIILQKKLAKRTLQPDCKYPA
;
A
#
# COMPACT_ATOMS: atom_id res chain seq x y z
N THR A 1 -11.28 30.69 0.02
CA THR A 1 -12.38 29.74 0.25
C THR A 1 -13.05 30.07 1.56
N ASN A 2 -14.35 30.46 1.53
CA ASN A 2 -15.13 30.89 2.70
C ASN A 2 -15.48 29.77 3.70
N TYR A 3 -15.08 28.53 3.42
CA TYR A 3 -15.32 27.39 4.27
C TYR A 3 -14.00 26.93 4.88
N GLY A 4 -13.87 27.09 6.20
CA GLY A 4 -12.68 26.66 6.93
C GLY A 4 -12.50 25.14 6.88
N TRP A 5 -11.27 24.66 7.11
CA TRP A 5 -10.89 23.24 7.18
C TRP A 5 -11.80 22.40 8.12
N HIS A 6 -12.43 23.04 9.10
CA HIS A 6 -13.40 22.42 10.01
C HIS A 6 -14.60 21.79 9.29
N VAL A 7 -15.09 22.42 8.19
CA VAL A 7 -16.26 21.89 7.45
C VAL A 7 -15.90 20.56 6.78
N ALA A 8 -14.70 20.42 6.26
CA ALA A 8 -14.22 19.16 5.68
C ALA A 8 -14.14 18.04 6.73
N LEU A 9 -13.65 18.35 7.94
CA LEU A 9 -13.59 17.39 9.03
C LEU A 9 -14.98 16.98 9.51
N TRP A 10 -15.91 17.93 9.66
CA TRP A 10 -17.29 17.65 10.05
C TRP A 10 -18.01 16.79 9.01
N LEU A 11 -17.78 17.05 7.72
CA LEU A 11 -18.36 16.28 6.63
C LEU A 11 -17.87 14.82 6.66
N ILE A 12 -16.56 14.62 6.79
CA ILE A 12 -15.96 13.26 6.88
C ILE A 12 -16.49 12.54 8.13
N SER A 13 -16.51 13.21 9.30
CA SER A 13 -16.98 12.62 10.55
C SER A 13 -18.46 12.22 10.46
N THR A 14 -19.30 13.07 9.88
CA THR A 14 -20.72 12.79 9.69
C THR A 14 -20.92 11.59 8.75
N LEU A 15 -20.14 11.51 7.67
CA LEU A 15 -20.20 10.39 6.74
C LEU A 15 -19.79 9.08 7.42
N CYS A 16 -18.75 9.09 8.24
CA CYS A 16 -18.33 7.93 9.02
C CYS A 16 -19.41 7.48 10.01
N VAL A 17 -20.05 8.41 10.71
CA VAL A 17 -21.14 8.08 11.66
C VAL A 17 -22.35 7.49 10.92
N LEU A 18 -22.71 8.03 9.76
CA LEU A 18 -23.81 7.52 8.94
C LEU A 18 -23.58 6.11 8.39
N THR A 19 -22.32 5.71 8.21
CA THR A 19 -22.01 4.34 7.76
C THR A 19 -22.11 3.29 8.85
N LEU A 20 -22.02 3.67 10.14
CA LEU A 20 -22.09 2.72 11.25
C LEU A 20 -23.40 1.90 11.30
N PRO A 21 -24.62 2.49 11.25
CA PRO A 21 -25.85 1.71 11.27
C PRO A 21 -25.98 0.80 10.04
N LEU A 22 -25.44 1.22 8.89
CA LEU A 22 -25.45 0.42 7.67
C LEU A 22 -24.54 -0.81 7.80
N ILE A 23 -23.37 -0.66 8.45
CA ILE A 23 -22.47 -1.78 8.77
C ILE A 23 -23.15 -2.76 9.72
N VAL A 24 -23.74 -2.27 10.80
CA VAL A 24 -24.43 -3.11 11.80
C VAL A 24 -25.62 -3.88 11.19
N SER A 25 -26.33 -3.28 10.23
CA SER A 25 -27.49 -3.91 9.58
C SER A 25 -27.12 -4.96 8.52
N VAL A 26 -25.94 -4.85 7.90
CA VAL A 26 -25.52 -5.72 6.79
C VAL A 26 -24.63 -6.87 7.27
N ILE A 27 -23.85 -6.68 8.35
CA ILE A 27 -22.98 -7.74 8.87
C ILE A 27 -23.83 -8.72 9.67
N PRO A 28 -23.91 -10.02 9.26
CA PRO A 28 -24.53 -11.04 10.05
C PRO A 28 -23.85 -11.13 11.42
N GLN A 29 -24.63 -11.24 12.48
CA GLN A 29 -24.08 -11.52 13.81
C GLN A 29 -23.64 -13.00 13.82
N ASP A 30 -22.39 -13.26 13.45
CA ASP A 30 -21.80 -14.56 13.68
C ASP A 30 -21.71 -14.80 15.19
N SER A 31 -22.32 -15.88 15.67
CA SER A 31 -22.10 -16.36 17.02
C SER A 31 -20.65 -16.86 17.11
N VAL A 32 -19.74 -15.96 17.49
CA VAL A 32 -18.34 -16.32 17.71
C VAL A 32 -18.28 -17.28 18.88
N SER A 33 -18.10 -18.56 18.58
CA SER A 33 -17.74 -19.57 19.57
C SER A 33 -16.33 -19.22 20.09
N PHE A 34 -16.25 -18.71 21.31
CA PHE A 34 -14.98 -18.31 21.95
C PHE A 34 -14.01 -19.49 22.14
N ASP A 35 -14.47 -20.73 21.99
CA ASP A 35 -13.65 -21.93 22.17
C ASP A 35 -12.59 -22.16 21.07
N THR A 36 -12.61 -21.39 19.99
CA THR A 36 -11.67 -21.56 18.85
C THR A 36 -10.70 -20.40 18.67
N LEU A 37 -10.48 -19.55 19.65
CA LEU A 37 -9.38 -18.57 19.62
C LEU A 37 -8.04 -19.31 19.75
N ARG A 38 -7.69 -20.05 18.72
CA ARG A 38 -6.37 -20.66 18.59
C ARG A 38 -5.37 -19.53 18.43
N THR A 39 -4.56 -19.32 19.45
CA THR A 39 -3.49 -18.32 19.43
C THR A 39 -2.61 -18.59 18.22
N GLN A 40 -2.59 -17.67 17.26
CA GLN A 40 -1.75 -17.80 16.09
C GLN A 40 -0.30 -17.87 16.54
N SER A 41 0.39 -18.97 16.27
CA SER A 41 1.81 -19.07 16.57
C SER A 41 2.57 -18.08 15.69
N LEU A 42 3.31 -17.16 16.31
CA LEU A 42 4.16 -16.17 15.62
C LEU A 42 5.39 -16.89 15.03
N ASN A 43 5.16 -17.61 13.94
CA ASN A 43 6.22 -18.25 13.17
C ASN A 43 6.86 -17.23 12.21
N VAL A 44 8.13 -17.45 11.86
CA VAL A 44 8.86 -16.62 10.88
C VAL A 44 8.09 -16.50 9.56
N ASP A 45 7.41 -17.56 9.13
CA ASP A 45 6.60 -17.54 7.93
C ASP A 45 5.36 -16.62 8.08
N THR A 46 4.67 -16.69 9.22
CA THR A 46 3.55 -15.78 9.52
C THR A 46 4.00 -14.32 9.46
N LEU A 47 5.13 -14.00 10.07
CA LEU A 47 5.68 -12.65 10.06
C LEU A 47 6.08 -12.21 8.64
N LEU A 48 6.68 -13.11 7.86
CA LEU A 48 7.09 -12.85 6.48
C LEU A 48 5.88 -12.54 5.57
N PHE A 49 4.81 -13.33 5.67
CA PHE A 49 3.58 -13.08 4.91
C PHE A 49 2.86 -11.83 5.39
N ALA A 50 2.80 -11.59 6.69
CA ALA A 50 2.19 -10.38 7.24
C ALA A 50 2.96 -9.10 6.87
N SER A 51 4.29 -9.16 6.69
CA SER A 51 5.09 -8.00 6.28
C SER A 51 5.02 -7.66 4.79
N SER A 52 4.37 -8.51 3.97
CA SER A 52 4.32 -8.31 2.52
C SER A 52 3.64 -7.01 2.10
N ASN A 53 2.50 -6.66 2.71
CA ASN A 53 1.79 -5.40 2.44
C ASN A 53 2.59 -4.20 2.93
N ALA A 54 3.29 -4.32 4.05
CA ALA A 54 4.15 -3.28 4.58
C ALA A 54 5.30 -2.97 3.61
N LEU A 55 5.92 -3.99 3.01
CA LEU A 55 6.99 -3.80 2.03
C LEU A 55 6.47 -3.20 0.72
N ALA A 56 5.27 -3.60 0.28
CA ALA A 56 4.61 -2.99 -0.89
C ALA A 56 4.36 -1.49 -0.67
N GLN A 57 3.99 -1.09 0.55
CA GLN A 57 3.64 0.28 0.92
C GLN A 57 4.84 1.13 1.33
N PHE A 58 5.96 0.54 1.75
CA PHE A 58 7.12 1.27 2.25
C PHE A 58 7.60 2.37 1.27
N SER A 59 7.81 2.00 0.01
CA SER A 59 8.29 2.93 -1.01
C SER A 59 7.33 4.09 -1.29
N PRO A 60 6.01 3.89 -1.52
CA PRO A 60 5.06 4.99 -1.65
C PRO A 60 5.03 5.89 -0.40
N MET A 61 5.10 5.30 0.81
CA MET A 61 5.03 6.05 2.07
C MET A 61 6.26 6.93 2.32
N LEU A 62 7.40 6.67 1.67
CA LEU A 62 8.54 7.59 1.66
C LEU A 62 8.22 8.90 0.91
N VAL A 63 7.38 8.85 -0.12
CA VAL A 63 7.06 10.01 -0.98
C VAL A 63 5.83 10.77 -0.49
N ILE A 64 4.88 10.12 0.17
CA ILE A 64 3.62 10.75 0.61
C ILE A 64 3.82 12.03 1.44
N PRO A 65 4.74 12.11 2.44
CA PRO A 65 4.92 13.33 3.22
C PRO A 65 5.36 14.53 2.38
N ILE A 66 6.09 14.28 1.30
CA ILE A 66 6.63 15.32 0.43
C ILE A 66 5.83 15.48 -0.87
N LEU A 67 4.74 14.75 -1.03
CA LEU A 67 4.00 14.69 -2.29
C LEU A 67 3.50 16.06 -2.75
N VAL A 68 2.94 16.85 -1.84
CA VAL A 68 2.45 18.22 -2.15
C VAL A 68 3.59 19.15 -2.57
N PRO A 69 4.66 19.33 -1.78
CA PRO A 69 5.78 20.15 -2.21
C PRO A 69 6.50 19.59 -3.44
N LEU A 70 6.58 18.28 -3.63
CA LEU A 70 7.13 17.68 -4.85
C LEU A 70 6.33 18.10 -6.09
N VAL A 71 5.01 18.01 -6.02
CA VAL A 71 4.12 18.36 -7.14
C VAL A 71 4.13 19.86 -7.44
N THR A 72 4.18 20.72 -6.42
CA THR A 72 4.14 22.17 -6.62
C THR A 72 5.50 22.74 -6.96
N GLN A 73 6.58 22.33 -6.30
CA GLN A 73 7.90 22.95 -6.43
C GLN A 73 8.77 22.30 -7.51
N GLN A 74 8.70 20.96 -7.66
CA GLN A 74 9.50 20.23 -8.65
C GLN A 74 8.76 20.06 -9.98
N LEU A 75 7.46 19.72 -9.92
CA LEU A 75 6.64 19.48 -11.11
C LEU A 75 5.89 20.72 -11.60
N GLY A 76 6.03 21.88 -10.91
CA GLY A 76 5.50 23.18 -11.34
C GLY A 76 3.97 23.28 -11.33
N ALA A 77 3.25 22.42 -10.62
CA ALA A 77 1.80 22.52 -10.55
C ALA A 77 1.36 23.68 -9.68
N SER A 78 0.37 24.46 -10.14
CA SER A 78 -0.23 25.50 -9.32
C SER A 78 -1.00 24.91 -8.14
N GLN A 79 -1.10 25.67 -7.03
CA GLN A 79 -1.84 25.23 -5.85
C GLN A 79 -3.33 24.98 -6.16
N ASP A 80 -3.91 25.70 -7.10
CA ASP A 80 -5.30 25.55 -7.52
C ASP A 80 -5.57 24.22 -8.25
N LEU A 81 -4.54 23.60 -8.84
CA LEU A 81 -4.62 22.32 -9.50
C LEU A 81 -4.52 21.13 -8.52
N LEU A 82 -4.02 21.33 -7.29
CA LEU A 82 -3.82 20.23 -6.33
C LEU A 82 -5.09 19.41 -6.08
N PRO A 83 -6.28 20.01 -5.81
CA PRO A 83 -7.49 19.22 -5.58
C PRO A 83 -7.82 18.31 -6.76
N TRP A 84 -7.66 18.80 -7.99
CA TRP A 84 -7.90 18.04 -9.21
C TRP A 84 -6.88 16.92 -9.41
N LEU A 85 -5.61 17.17 -9.11
CA LEU A 85 -4.57 16.14 -9.18
C LEU A 85 -4.81 15.01 -8.18
N PHE A 86 -5.22 15.32 -6.96
CA PHE A 86 -5.59 14.32 -5.97
C PHE A 86 -6.87 13.58 -6.34
N PHE A 87 -7.86 14.27 -6.89
CA PHE A 87 -9.08 13.64 -7.39
C PHE A 87 -8.78 12.64 -8.52
N VAL A 88 -8.03 13.06 -9.54
CA VAL A 88 -7.61 12.19 -10.65
C VAL A 88 -6.77 11.01 -10.13
N GLY A 89 -5.86 11.28 -9.21
CA GLY A 89 -5.05 10.25 -8.56
C GLY A 89 -5.91 9.24 -7.79
N GLY A 90 -6.94 9.69 -7.08
CA GLY A 90 -7.88 8.82 -6.36
C GLY A 90 -8.71 7.95 -7.31
N VAL A 91 -9.23 8.54 -8.40
CA VAL A 91 -9.95 7.79 -9.45
C VAL A 91 -9.03 6.75 -10.09
N THR A 92 -7.80 7.13 -10.42
CA THR A 92 -6.81 6.20 -10.99
C THR A 92 -6.48 5.08 -10.00
N GLY A 93 -6.31 5.39 -8.72
CA GLY A 93 -6.09 4.39 -7.67
C GLY A 93 -7.22 3.37 -7.58
N TYR A 94 -8.47 3.84 -7.60
CA TYR A 94 -9.66 2.96 -7.64
C TYR A 94 -9.67 2.06 -8.89
N LEU A 95 -9.49 2.65 -10.07
CA LEU A 95 -9.47 1.89 -11.33
C LEU A 95 -8.32 0.87 -11.36
N SER A 96 -7.14 1.28 -10.91
CA SER A 96 -5.97 0.39 -10.84
C SER A 96 -6.19 -0.76 -9.85
N THR A 97 -6.80 -0.52 -8.70
CA THR A 97 -7.18 -1.56 -7.74
C THR A 97 -8.15 -2.56 -8.35
N LYS A 98 -9.19 -2.07 -9.01
CA LYS A 98 -10.19 -2.91 -9.67
C LYS A 98 -9.57 -3.73 -10.81
N MET A 99 -8.78 -3.10 -11.68
CA MET A 99 -8.08 -3.78 -12.77
C MET A 99 -7.06 -4.80 -12.26
N ALA A 100 -6.27 -4.45 -11.26
CA ALA A 100 -5.32 -5.35 -10.64
C ALA A 100 -6.04 -6.57 -10.01
N GLY A 101 -7.18 -6.35 -9.33
CA GLY A 101 -8.01 -7.43 -8.78
C GLY A 101 -8.53 -8.39 -9.86
N ILE A 102 -9.01 -7.87 -10.98
CA ILE A 102 -9.42 -8.71 -12.14
C ILE A 102 -8.21 -9.43 -12.74
N LEU A 103 -7.08 -8.75 -12.80
CA LEU A 103 -5.88 -9.30 -13.42
C LEU A 103 -5.25 -10.42 -12.57
N THR A 104 -5.38 -10.39 -11.24
CA THR A 104 -4.90 -11.48 -10.36
C THR A 104 -5.56 -12.83 -10.63
N SER A 105 -6.76 -12.85 -11.25
CA SER A 105 -7.40 -14.10 -11.69
C SER A 105 -6.87 -14.65 -13.01
N ARG A 106 -6.14 -13.83 -13.80
CA ARG A 106 -5.68 -14.19 -15.14
C ARG A 106 -4.16 -14.31 -15.25
N VAL A 107 -3.41 -13.58 -14.43
CA VAL A 107 -1.94 -13.57 -14.44
C VAL A 107 -1.41 -13.83 -13.04
N SER A 108 -0.17 -14.33 -12.96
CA SER A 108 0.46 -14.56 -11.65
C SER A 108 0.68 -13.25 -10.89
N ALA A 109 0.54 -13.30 -9.57
CA ALA A 109 0.80 -12.15 -8.72
C ALA A 109 2.23 -11.59 -8.90
N LEU A 110 3.19 -12.42 -9.31
CA LEU A 110 4.56 -11.99 -9.62
C LEU A 110 4.61 -11.06 -10.83
N ILE A 111 3.90 -11.40 -11.92
CA ILE A 111 3.85 -10.56 -13.14
C ILE A 111 3.24 -9.21 -12.78
N LEU A 112 2.15 -9.22 -12.01
CA LEU A 112 1.50 -7.99 -11.56
C LEU A 112 2.40 -7.16 -10.63
N ALA A 113 3.10 -7.81 -9.69
CA ALA A 113 4.05 -7.16 -8.79
C ALA A 113 5.22 -6.52 -9.55
N THR A 114 5.79 -7.25 -10.51
CA THR A 114 6.92 -6.76 -11.31
C THR A 114 6.48 -5.62 -12.23
N GLY A 115 5.38 -5.79 -12.95
CA GLY A 115 4.84 -4.76 -13.85
C GLY A 115 4.46 -3.47 -13.10
N SER A 116 3.76 -3.58 -11.97
CA SER A 116 3.41 -2.42 -11.16
C SER A 116 4.64 -1.75 -10.53
N THR A 117 5.67 -2.51 -10.16
CA THR A 117 6.93 -1.95 -9.66
C THR A 117 7.69 -1.20 -10.76
N LEU A 118 7.73 -1.72 -11.99
CA LEU A 118 8.32 -1.01 -13.13
C LEU A 118 7.60 0.31 -13.40
N VAL A 119 6.26 0.31 -13.44
CA VAL A 119 5.47 1.55 -13.63
C VAL A 119 5.72 2.52 -12.48
N PHE A 120 5.84 2.03 -11.25
CA PHE A 120 6.16 2.85 -10.08
C PHE A 120 7.53 3.52 -10.22
N ILE A 121 8.58 2.77 -10.58
CA ILE A 121 9.92 3.32 -10.79
C ILE A 121 9.92 4.33 -11.95
N LEU A 122 9.24 4.03 -13.05
CA LEU A 122 9.09 4.97 -14.17
C LEU A 122 8.40 6.27 -13.75
N SER A 123 7.41 6.21 -12.85
CA SER A 123 6.78 7.42 -12.32
C SER A 123 7.76 8.30 -11.56
N LEU A 124 8.69 7.71 -10.78
CA LEU A 124 9.70 8.47 -10.03
C LEU A 124 10.74 9.13 -10.93
N LEU A 125 10.96 8.63 -12.13
CA LEU A 125 11.88 9.26 -13.10
C LEU A 125 11.35 10.61 -13.61
N ILE A 126 10.03 10.84 -13.59
CA ILE A 126 9.44 12.10 -14.06
C ILE A 126 10.00 13.30 -13.28
N PRO A 127 9.89 13.38 -11.94
CA PRO A 127 10.49 14.46 -11.17
C PRO A 127 12.02 14.40 -11.16
N MET A 128 12.66 13.24 -11.19
CA MET A 128 14.13 13.11 -11.21
C MET A 128 14.75 13.70 -12.47
N LEU A 129 14.09 13.61 -13.61
CA LEU A 129 14.53 14.15 -14.89
C LEU A 129 14.08 15.62 -15.09
N GLY A 130 13.36 16.20 -14.15
CA GLY A 130 12.88 17.57 -14.22
C GLY A 130 11.70 17.80 -15.17
N TYR A 131 10.98 16.74 -15.56
CA TYR A 131 9.78 16.88 -16.38
C TYR A 131 8.61 17.41 -15.57
N GLN A 132 7.94 18.45 -16.06
CA GLN A 132 6.81 19.11 -15.39
C GLN A 132 5.44 18.47 -15.74
N TYR A 133 5.33 17.16 -15.62
CA TYR A 133 4.09 16.40 -15.90
C TYR A 133 3.42 15.91 -14.62
N ALA A 134 2.93 16.84 -13.79
CA ALA A 134 2.35 16.53 -12.48
C ALA A 134 1.17 15.52 -12.55
N ALA A 135 0.27 15.68 -13.52
CA ALA A 135 -0.87 14.76 -13.68
C ALA A 135 -0.43 13.34 -14.06
N LEU A 136 0.56 13.21 -14.95
CA LEU A 136 1.12 11.93 -15.36
C LEU A 136 1.84 11.26 -14.17
N PHE A 137 2.62 12.01 -13.41
CA PHE A 137 3.26 11.53 -12.19
C PHE A 137 2.23 10.99 -11.19
N MET A 138 1.20 11.78 -10.86
CA MET A 138 0.18 11.40 -9.88
C MET A 138 -0.59 10.15 -10.30
N THR A 139 -0.98 10.05 -11.59
CA THR A 139 -1.70 8.88 -12.10
C THR A 139 -0.83 7.61 -12.07
N LEU A 140 0.39 7.67 -12.55
CA LEU A 140 1.30 6.53 -12.56
C LEU A 140 1.72 6.12 -11.15
N PHE A 141 2.08 7.09 -10.30
CA PHE A 141 2.53 6.87 -8.93
C PHE A 141 1.45 6.20 -8.08
N LEU A 142 0.24 6.77 -8.03
CA LEU A 142 -0.86 6.22 -7.24
C LEU A 142 -1.39 4.93 -7.85
N GLY A 143 -1.59 4.87 -9.17
CA GLY A 143 -2.03 3.66 -9.85
C GLY A 143 -1.10 2.47 -9.62
N ALA A 144 0.20 2.67 -9.76
CA ALA A 144 1.19 1.63 -9.50
C ALA A 144 1.24 1.24 -8.01
N SER A 145 1.16 2.20 -7.09
CA SER A 145 1.17 1.94 -5.64
C SER A 145 0.00 1.04 -5.22
N TYR A 146 -1.20 1.34 -5.68
CA TYR A 146 -2.38 0.51 -5.40
C TYR A 146 -2.30 -0.87 -6.06
N SER A 147 -1.80 -0.97 -7.30
CA SER A 147 -1.60 -2.26 -7.98
C SER A 147 -0.59 -3.16 -7.24
N ARG A 148 0.48 -2.58 -6.68
CA ARG A 148 1.45 -3.29 -5.83
C ARG A 148 0.79 -3.83 -4.58
N LEU A 149 -0.04 -3.04 -3.91
CA LEU A 149 -0.78 -3.47 -2.72
C LEU A 149 -1.71 -4.64 -3.03
N VAL A 150 -2.45 -4.58 -4.14
CA VAL A 150 -3.34 -5.68 -4.57
C VAL A 150 -2.54 -6.95 -4.84
N SER A 151 -1.41 -6.87 -5.56
CA SER A 151 -0.57 -8.03 -5.84
C SER A 151 0.02 -8.66 -4.58
N SER A 152 0.39 -7.84 -3.58
CA SER A 152 0.83 -8.30 -2.26
C SER A 152 -0.29 -9.03 -1.51
N SER A 153 -1.46 -8.40 -1.44
CA SER A 153 -2.62 -8.96 -0.75
C SER A 153 -3.09 -10.28 -1.36
N ALA A 154 -3.04 -10.40 -2.71
CA ALA A 154 -3.41 -11.61 -3.42
C ALA A 154 -2.56 -12.83 -3.03
N VAL A 155 -1.30 -12.61 -2.65
CA VAL A 155 -0.40 -13.68 -2.17
C VAL A 155 -0.59 -13.92 -0.68
N SER A 156 -0.66 -12.85 0.12
CA SER A 156 -0.69 -12.96 1.58
C SER A 156 -1.99 -13.55 2.13
N ILE A 157 -3.13 -13.30 1.47
CA ILE A 157 -4.44 -13.82 1.90
C ILE A 157 -4.56 -15.35 1.77
N GLN A 158 -3.69 -15.98 0.98
CA GLN A 158 -3.67 -17.43 0.81
C GLN A 158 -2.95 -18.18 1.95
N PHE A 159 -2.24 -17.44 2.81
CA PHE A 159 -1.41 -18.03 3.85
C PHE A 159 -2.20 -18.46 5.09
N PRO A 160 -3.10 -17.63 5.69
CA PRO A 160 -3.80 -17.98 6.91
C PRO A 160 -4.94 -18.98 6.65
N ASP A 161 -5.13 -19.91 7.58
CA ASP A 161 -6.34 -20.73 7.62
C ASP A 161 -7.56 -19.87 7.96
N ASP A 162 -8.77 -20.33 7.61
CA ASP A 162 -10.00 -19.54 7.78
C ASP A 162 -10.21 -19.06 9.23
N SER A 163 -9.90 -19.89 10.21
CA SER A 163 -10.00 -19.58 11.64
C SER A 163 -8.98 -18.52 12.12
N GLN A 164 -7.91 -18.29 11.37
CA GLN A 164 -6.80 -17.39 11.74
C GLN A 164 -6.80 -16.07 10.95
N ARG A 165 -7.68 -15.92 9.97
CA ARG A 165 -7.69 -14.76 9.05
C ARG A 165 -7.79 -13.41 9.77
N ALA A 166 -8.65 -13.32 10.79
CA ALA A 166 -8.83 -12.06 11.54
C ALA A 166 -7.56 -11.65 12.29
N GLY A 167 -6.92 -12.59 13.02
CA GLY A 167 -5.66 -12.35 13.72
C GLY A 167 -4.52 -12.02 12.77
N PHE A 168 -4.43 -12.72 11.65
CA PHE A 168 -3.43 -12.45 10.61
C PHE A 168 -3.60 -11.06 9.99
N SER A 169 -4.85 -10.66 9.66
CA SER A 169 -5.15 -9.34 9.11
C SER A 169 -4.80 -8.22 10.11
N SER A 170 -5.08 -8.42 11.39
CA SER A 170 -4.69 -7.48 12.46
C SER A 170 -3.17 -7.34 12.56
N LEU A 171 -2.43 -8.45 12.55
CA LEU A 171 -0.96 -8.45 12.56
C LEU A 171 -0.40 -7.73 11.33
N GLN A 172 -0.91 -8.04 10.14
CA GLN A 172 -0.51 -7.42 8.88
C GLN A 172 -0.71 -5.90 8.90
N THR A 173 -1.85 -5.44 9.41
CA THR A 173 -2.18 -4.02 9.54
C THR A 173 -1.25 -3.34 10.54
N SER A 174 -0.97 -3.97 11.69
CA SER A 174 -0.05 -3.43 12.70
C SER A 174 1.36 -3.26 12.16
N ILE A 175 1.88 -4.27 11.44
CA ILE A 175 3.20 -4.19 10.80
C ILE A 175 3.22 -3.10 9.72
N MET A 176 2.15 -2.98 8.93
CA MET A 176 2.03 -1.95 7.90
C MET A 176 2.12 -0.54 8.50
N TYR A 177 1.42 -0.27 9.59
CA TYR A 177 1.49 1.05 10.26
C TYR A 177 2.86 1.31 10.89
N LEU A 178 3.50 0.31 11.50
CA LEU A 178 4.85 0.43 12.02
C LEU A 178 5.85 0.82 10.90
N ILE A 179 5.82 0.11 9.79
CA ILE A 179 6.68 0.36 8.63
C ILE A 179 6.38 1.71 7.97
N THR A 180 5.10 2.12 7.92
CA THR A 180 4.70 3.46 7.45
C THR A 180 5.30 4.55 8.33
N THR A 181 5.30 4.38 9.65
CA THR A 181 5.94 5.32 10.59
C THR A 181 7.44 5.43 10.32
N VAL A 182 8.11 4.30 10.11
CA VAL A 182 9.54 4.28 9.75
C VAL A 182 9.79 4.99 8.42
N ALA A 183 8.92 4.78 7.42
CA ALA A 183 9.03 5.45 6.12
C ALA A 183 8.88 6.97 6.25
N PHE A 184 7.93 7.45 7.05
CA PHE A 184 7.73 8.88 7.28
C PHE A 184 8.90 9.51 8.02
N PHE A 185 9.41 8.83 9.05
CA PHE A 185 10.61 9.28 9.77
C PHE A 185 11.82 9.37 8.84
N LEU A 186 12.04 8.33 8.02
CA LEU A 186 13.14 8.30 7.06
C LEU A 186 12.99 9.39 5.99
N SER A 187 11.78 9.65 5.52
CA SER A 187 11.49 10.75 4.60
C SER A 187 11.87 12.10 5.20
N ALA A 188 11.47 12.36 6.45
CA ALA A 188 11.83 13.59 7.17
C ALA A 188 13.35 13.72 7.42
N PHE A 189 14.02 12.60 7.72
CA PHE A 189 15.45 12.57 7.94
C PHE A 189 16.27 12.84 6.66
N LEU A 190 15.81 12.33 5.51
CA LEU A 190 16.46 12.51 4.21
C LEU A 190 16.23 13.91 3.61
N LEU A 191 15.22 14.65 4.09
CA LEU A 191 14.98 16.05 3.74
C LEU A 191 15.20 16.95 4.96
N PRO A 192 16.43 17.30 5.32
CA PRO A 192 16.69 18.24 6.41
C PRO A 192 16.20 19.65 6.05
N ASP A 193 16.10 20.51 7.07
CA ASP A 193 15.47 21.85 7.10
C ASP A 193 15.83 22.85 5.98
N HIS A 194 16.68 22.49 5.05
CA HIS A 194 17.16 23.35 3.96
C HIS A 194 16.26 23.38 2.71
N GLY A 195 15.01 22.88 2.83
CA GLY A 195 14.02 22.95 1.76
C GLY A 195 14.14 21.83 0.72
N MET A 196 13.28 21.93 -0.30
CA MET A 196 13.17 20.96 -1.41
C MET A 196 14.30 21.12 -2.43
N ALA A 197 15.56 21.13 -1.98
CA ALA A 197 16.70 21.14 -2.89
C ALA A 197 16.62 19.92 -3.83
N PRO A 198 16.78 20.10 -5.16
CA PRO A 198 16.64 19.00 -6.12
C PRO A 198 17.52 17.78 -5.82
N GLN A 199 18.70 18.00 -5.25
CA GLN A 199 19.64 16.94 -4.87
C GLN A 199 19.07 16.03 -3.77
N ASN A 200 18.45 16.59 -2.72
CA ASN A 200 17.88 15.85 -1.61
C ASN A 200 16.63 15.07 -2.05
N VAL A 201 15.79 15.71 -2.87
CA VAL A 201 14.61 15.06 -3.45
C VAL A 201 15.04 13.88 -4.32
N ASN A 202 16.02 14.05 -5.21
CA ASN A 202 16.53 12.98 -6.06
C ASN A 202 17.13 11.83 -5.25
N MET A 203 17.82 12.12 -4.14
CA MET A 203 18.33 11.10 -3.23
C MET A 203 17.18 10.29 -2.61
N LEU A 204 16.14 10.95 -2.11
CA LEU A 204 14.97 10.28 -1.55
C LEU A 204 14.24 9.44 -2.61
N LEU A 205 14.05 9.96 -3.81
CA LEU A 205 13.42 9.22 -4.91
C LEU A 205 14.27 8.01 -5.35
N ALA A 206 15.60 8.12 -5.32
CA ALA A 206 16.51 7.01 -5.59
C ALA A 206 16.38 5.91 -4.52
N VAL A 207 16.37 6.28 -3.24
CA VAL A 207 16.13 5.34 -2.11
C VAL A 207 14.76 4.67 -2.27
N CYS A 208 13.74 5.44 -2.67
CA CYS A 208 12.41 4.94 -2.95
C CYS A 208 12.40 3.91 -4.10
N ALA A 209 13.11 4.17 -5.21
CA ALA A 209 13.21 3.26 -6.34
C ALA A 209 13.96 1.96 -5.98
N ILE A 210 15.07 2.07 -5.22
CA ILE A 210 15.83 0.91 -4.75
C ILE A 210 14.98 0.05 -3.81
N SER A 211 14.30 0.67 -2.85
CA SER A 211 13.42 -0.07 -1.92
C SER A 211 12.23 -0.71 -2.64
N ALA A 212 11.70 -0.07 -3.69
CA ALA A 212 10.63 -0.61 -4.51
C ALA A 212 11.03 -1.90 -5.22
N SER A 213 12.27 -2.01 -5.69
CA SER A 213 12.79 -3.19 -6.40
C SER A 213 12.86 -4.45 -5.51
N GLY A 214 12.90 -4.29 -4.18
CA GLY A 214 12.83 -5.40 -3.24
C GLY A 214 11.47 -6.10 -3.19
N PHE A 215 10.39 -5.43 -3.60
CA PHE A 215 9.05 -5.99 -3.52
C PHE A 215 8.82 -7.21 -4.45
N PRO A 216 9.19 -7.23 -5.74
CA PRO A 216 9.07 -8.44 -6.56
C PRO A 216 9.87 -9.62 -6.01
N ILE A 217 11.03 -9.38 -5.42
CA ILE A 217 11.86 -10.43 -4.79
C ILE A 217 11.10 -11.06 -3.62
N MET A 218 10.46 -10.23 -2.79
CA MET A 218 9.62 -10.70 -1.70
C MET A 218 8.48 -11.58 -2.22
N VAL A 219 7.78 -11.16 -3.27
CA VAL A 219 6.68 -11.94 -3.87
C VAL A 219 7.17 -13.30 -4.37
N ILE A 220 8.37 -13.38 -4.98
CA ILE A 220 8.97 -14.65 -5.39
C ILE A 220 9.19 -15.58 -4.20
N ILE A 221 9.73 -15.05 -3.10
CA ILE A 221 9.97 -15.83 -1.87
C ILE A 221 8.66 -16.38 -1.31
N LEU A 222 7.63 -15.53 -1.25
CA LEU A 222 6.30 -15.91 -0.73
C LEU A 222 5.65 -16.99 -1.60
N GLN A 223 5.67 -16.84 -2.92
CA GLN A 223 5.11 -17.85 -3.83
C GLN A 223 5.82 -19.19 -3.72
N LYS A 224 7.17 -19.19 -3.63
CA LYS A 224 7.93 -20.44 -3.40
C LYS A 224 7.57 -21.12 -2.09
N LYS A 225 7.33 -20.35 -1.02
CA LYS A 225 6.91 -20.92 0.28
C LYS A 225 5.49 -21.46 0.23
N LEU A 226 4.54 -20.77 -0.43
CA LEU A 226 3.18 -21.30 -0.66
C LEU A 226 3.21 -22.62 -1.45
N ALA A 227 3.96 -22.68 -2.55
CA ALA A 227 4.08 -23.89 -3.35
C ALA A 227 4.64 -25.09 -2.54
N LYS A 228 5.64 -24.84 -1.68
CA LYS A 228 6.17 -25.89 -0.78
C LYS A 228 5.13 -26.36 0.23
N ARG A 229 4.30 -25.47 0.77
CA ARG A 229 3.25 -25.81 1.72
C ARG A 229 2.16 -26.67 1.07
N THR A 230 1.78 -26.38 -0.18
CA THR A 230 0.79 -27.15 -0.94
C THR A 230 1.29 -28.55 -1.32
N LEU A 231 2.60 -28.73 -1.51
CA LEU A 231 3.23 -30.01 -1.85
C LEU A 231 3.48 -30.92 -0.63
N GLN A 232 3.39 -30.39 0.59
CA GLN A 232 3.45 -31.14 1.86
C GLN A 232 2.10 -31.05 2.59
N PRO A 233 1.03 -31.74 2.12
CA PRO A 233 -0.20 -31.83 2.88
C PRO A 233 0.11 -32.69 4.11
N ASP A 234 0.04 -32.06 5.26
CA ASP A 234 -0.09 -32.60 6.62
C ASP A 234 0.32 -34.07 6.90
N CYS A 235 1.61 -34.24 7.23
CA CYS A 235 2.03 -35.29 8.16
C CYS A 235 2.02 -34.81 9.64
N LYS A 236 1.23 -33.83 10.03
CA LYS A 236 1.33 -33.21 11.36
C LYS A 236 0.10 -33.25 12.25
N TYR A 237 -0.91 -34.05 11.93
CA TYR A 237 -1.95 -34.38 12.91
C TYR A 237 -2.16 -35.91 12.96
N PRO A 238 -1.55 -36.63 13.93
CA PRO A 238 -2.14 -37.88 14.39
C PRO A 238 -3.47 -37.56 15.09
N ALA A 239 -4.48 -38.35 14.80
CA ALA A 239 -5.84 -38.28 15.32
C ALA A 239 -5.92 -38.25 16.86
#